data_255cb07c4cc8a40b34f31f2ff2d0736c
#
_entry.id   255cb07c4cc8a40b34f31f2ff2d0736c
#
_cell.length_a   1.000
_cell.length_b   1.000
_cell.length_c   1.000
_cell.angle_alpha   90.00
_cell.angle_beta   90.00
_cell.angle_gamma   90.00
#
_symmetry.space_group_name_H-M   'P 1'
#
loop_
_entity.id
_entity.type
_entity.pdbx_description
1 polymer ?
#
loop_
_entity_poly.entity_id
_entity_poly.type
_entity_poly.pdbx_seq_one_letter_code
_entity_poly.pdbx_strand_id
1 'polypeptide(L)'
;MEDFFSHEELDRFGSEVDKAVRYRTVDDNRSHGEKNLYEQTFVQCMGLWEDNVSLRPLTFHQKLCATAADLLETDCVRLWQDQALYKEAGGRKTDAHLDYPFRPVDKPRLVSAWIPFDGCKLGRGTMGYVQGSHKLVIRLFVDIGHLKDEEPYDILKDAQVASRPLVWIEAPKGSVIFHHALTNHTADANRTNKTRRVFKTVYMA
;
A
#
# COMPACT_ATOMS: atom_id res chain seq x y z
N MET A 1 8.04 11.56 1.68
CA MET A 1 7.80 12.95 2.14
C MET A 1 7.52 12.88 3.63
N GLU A 2 8.42 13.38 4.44
CA GLU A 2 8.28 13.48 5.88
C GLU A 2 7.44 14.71 6.25
N ASP A 3 6.90 14.73 7.48
CA ASP A 3 6.07 15.84 7.99
C ASP A 3 4.92 16.26 7.05
N PHE A 4 4.34 15.29 6.36
CA PHE A 4 3.24 15.52 5.43
C PHE A 4 1.92 15.79 6.18
N PHE A 5 1.68 15.03 7.24
CA PHE A 5 0.57 15.21 8.18
C PHE A 5 1.09 15.56 9.58
N SER A 6 0.31 16.31 10.35
CA SER A 6 0.55 16.40 11.78
C SER A 6 0.24 15.05 12.46
N HIS A 7 0.86 14.82 13.62
CA HIS A 7 0.60 13.60 14.38
C HIS A 7 -0.86 13.53 14.85
N GLU A 8 -1.45 14.68 15.20
CA GLU A 8 -2.85 14.78 15.63
C GLU A 8 -3.82 14.42 14.50
N GLU A 9 -3.58 14.92 13.28
CA GLU A 9 -4.38 14.53 12.10
C GLU A 9 -4.32 13.02 11.84
N LEU A 10 -3.11 12.44 11.89
CA LEU A 10 -2.95 11.01 11.70
C LEU A 10 -3.62 10.18 12.78
N ASP A 11 -3.59 10.61 14.04
CA ASP A 11 -4.26 9.92 15.14
C ASP A 11 -5.77 9.94 14.95
N ARG A 12 -6.32 11.09 14.56
CA ARG A 12 -7.74 11.24 14.24
C ARG A 12 -8.15 10.35 13.08
N PHE A 13 -7.45 10.42 11.93
CA PHE A 13 -7.74 9.60 10.77
C PHE A 13 -7.52 8.11 11.06
N GLY A 14 -6.45 7.75 11.74
CA GLY A 14 -6.17 6.37 12.13
C GLY A 14 -7.27 5.77 12.98
N SER A 15 -7.83 6.55 13.92
CA SER A 15 -8.97 6.13 14.73
C SER A 15 -10.22 5.84 13.89
N GLU A 16 -10.52 6.68 12.89
CA GLU A 16 -11.66 6.47 12.00
C GLU A 16 -11.45 5.25 11.09
N VAL A 17 -10.23 5.06 10.55
CA VAL A 17 -9.91 3.86 9.77
C VAL A 17 -9.99 2.60 10.63
N ASP A 18 -9.53 2.64 11.88
CA ASP A 18 -9.65 1.52 12.81
C ASP A 18 -11.12 1.10 13.04
N LYS A 19 -12.03 2.08 13.18
CA LYS A 19 -13.47 1.79 13.30
C LYS A 19 -14.02 1.11 12.06
N ALA A 20 -13.66 1.62 10.88
CA ALA A 20 -14.10 1.07 9.60
C ALA A 20 -13.56 -0.36 9.38
N VAL A 21 -12.28 -0.60 9.67
CA VAL A 21 -11.68 -1.94 9.57
C VAL A 21 -12.36 -2.90 10.54
N ARG A 22 -12.55 -2.52 11.81
CA ARG A 22 -13.27 -3.37 12.78
C ARG A 22 -14.68 -3.71 12.32
N TYR A 23 -15.41 -2.74 11.78
CA TYR A 23 -16.75 -2.98 11.24
C TYR A 23 -16.75 -3.99 10.07
N ARG A 24 -15.79 -3.86 9.13
CA ARG A 24 -15.65 -4.75 7.97
C ARG A 24 -15.17 -6.16 8.33
N THR A 25 -14.53 -6.33 9.48
CA THR A 25 -13.93 -7.61 9.91
C THR A 25 -14.63 -8.22 11.13
N VAL A 26 -15.75 -7.67 11.56
CA VAL A 26 -16.43 -8.10 12.81
C VAL A 26 -16.85 -9.56 12.81
N ASP A 27 -17.18 -10.12 11.65
CA ASP A 27 -17.64 -11.51 11.49
C ASP A 27 -16.51 -12.48 11.14
N ASP A 28 -15.26 -11.98 10.93
CA ASP A 28 -14.12 -12.84 10.64
C ASP A 28 -13.45 -13.31 11.94
N ASN A 29 -13.91 -14.47 12.43
CA ASN A 29 -13.42 -15.10 13.65
C ASN A 29 -12.29 -16.10 13.40
N ARG A 30 -11.77 -16.19 12.16
CA ARG A 30 -10.68 -17.12 11.81
C ARG A 30 -9.38 -16.68 12.47
N SER A 31 -8.66 -17.66 13.02
CA SER A 31 -7.27 -17.44 13.45
C SER A 31 -6.36 -17.15 12.23
N HIS A 32 -5.17 -16.60 12.49
CA HIS A 32 -4.20 -16.31 11.43
C HIS A 32 -3.88 -17.56 10.57
N GLY A 33 -3.76 -18.73 11.18
CA GLY A 33 -3.46 -19.98 10.46
C GLY A 33 -4.60 -20.54 9.62
N GLU A 34 -5.85 -20.10 9.85
CA GLU A 34 -7.02 -20.50 9.08
C GLU A 34 -7.25 -19.60 7.86
N LYS A 35 -6.55 -18.48 7.79
CA LYS A 35 -6.58 -17.55 6.65
C LYS A 35 -5.71 -18.09 5.51
N ASN A 36 -6.08 -17.78 4.26
CA ASN A 36 -5.23 -18.10 3.12
C ASN A 36 -3.95 -17.26 3.12
N LEU A 37 -2.97 -17.60 2.27
CA LEU A 37 -1.65 -16.96 2.27
C LEU A 37 -1.70 -15.44 2.03
N TYR A 38 -2.66 -14.96 1.24
CA TYR A 38 -2.87 -13.55 1.02
C TYR A 38 -3.37 -12.84 2.27
N GLU A 39 -4.40 -13.41 2.90
CA GLU A 39 -4.99 -12.87 4.13
C GLU A 39 -4.01 -12.93 5.32
N GLN A 40 -3.06 -13.89 5.32
CA GLN A 40 -1.95 -13.93 6.28
C GLN A 40 -0.92 -12.82 6.05
N THR A 41 -0.92 -12.19 4.88
CA THR A 41 -0.01 -11.08 4.59
C THR A 41 -0.48 -9.79 5.22
N PHE A 42 -1.77 -9.50 5.12
CA PHE A 42 -2.42 -8.33 5.74
C PHE A 42 -3.96 -8.43 5.68
N VAL A 43 -4.62 -7.80 6.63
CA VAL A 43 -6.05 -7.49 6.55
C VAL A 43 -6.23 -6.34 5.55
N GLN A 44 -7.03 -6.56 4.51
CA GLN A 44 -7.32 -5.56 3.47
C GLN A 44 -8.80 -5.18 3.47
N CYS A 45 -9.09 -3.89 3.58
CA CYS A 45 -10.43 -3.35 3.42
C CYS A 45 -10.39 -2.25 2.36
N MET A 46 -11.06 -2.46 1.23
CA MET A 46 -11.11 -1.53 0.09
C MET A 46 -12.41 -0.73 0.07
N GLY A 47 -12.38 0.46 -0.57
CA GLY A 47 -13.56 1.30 -0.79
C GLY A 47 -14.15 1.85 0.51
N LEU A 48 -13.34 2.10 1.52
CA LEU A 48 -13.82 2.54 2.83
C LEU A 48 -14.49 3.91 2.81
N TRP A 49 -14.12 4.79 1.87
CA TRP A 49 -14.71 6.12 1.70
C TRP A 49 -16.18 6.08 1.25
N GLU A 50 -16.62 4.98 0.65
CA GLU A 50 -17.96 4.85 0.08
C GLU A 50 -19.02 4.80 1.17
N ASP A 51 -18.79 3.99 2.18
CA ASP A 51 -19.71 3.76 3.30
C ASP A 51 -19.31 4.49 4.60
N ASN A 52 -18.12 5.13 4.63
CA ASN A 52 -17.65 5.89 5.81
C ASN A 52 -17.39 7.36 5.46
N VAL A 53 -18.36 8.21 5.69
CA VAL A 53 -18.27 9.66 5.41
C VAL A 53 -17.09 10.31 6.15
N SER A 54 -16.77 9.83 7.38
CA SER A 54 -15.64 10.33 8.17
C SER A 54 -14.26 10.09 7.54
N LEU A 55 -14.14 9.17 6.57
CA LEU A 55 -12.88 8.88 5.87
C LEU A 55 -12.69 9.72 4.59
N ARG A 56 -13.74 10.34 4.07
CA ARG A 56 -13.65 11.19 2.88
C ARG A 56 -12.63 12.32 3.03
N PRO A 57 -12.50 13.01 4.18
CA PRO A 57 -11.47 14.03 4.35
C PRO A 57 -10.04 13.51 4.23
N LEU A 58 -9.77 12.25 4.55
CA LEU A 58 -8.47 11.61 4.32
C LEU A 58 -8.32 11.18 2.87
N THR A 59 -9.30 10.46 2.32
CA THR A 59 -9.24 9.93 0.94
C THR A 59 -9.13 11.03 -0.10
N PHE A 60 -9.82 12.16 0.10
CA PHE A 60 -9.80 13.34 -0.77
C PHE A 60 -9.01 14.51 -0.16
N HIS A 61 -8.03 14.22 0.68
CA HIS A 61 -7.26 15.26 1.33
C HIS A 61 -6.55 16.15 0.31
N GLN A 62 -6.77 17.46 0.39
CA GLN A 62 -6.32 18.43 -0.61
C GLN A 62 -4.82 18.29 -0.92
N LYS A 63 -3.98 18.20 0.11
CA LYS A 63 -2.53 18.05 -0.05
C LYS A 63 -2.14 16.74 -0.73
N LEU A 64 -2.87 15.62 -0.45
CA LEU A 64 -2.64 14.34 -1.14
C LEU A 64 -3.00 14.45 -2.62
N CYS A 65 -4.20 14.99 -2.93
CA CYS A 65 -4.67 15.14 -4.31
C CYS A 65 -3.77 16.08 -5.11
N ALA A 66 -3.36 17.21 -4.54
CA ALA A 66 -2.45 18.16 -5.19
C ALA A 66 -1.09 17.52 -5.48
N THR A 67 -0.48 16.85 -4.48
CA THR A 67 0.79 16.16 -4.68
C THR A 67 0.68 15.04 -5.73
N ALA A 68 -0.43 14.30 -5.74
CA ALA A 68 -0.66 13.27 -6.75
C ALA A 68 -0.81 13.86 -8.15
N ALA A 69 -1.49 15.00 -8.29
CA ALA A 69 -1.64 15.73 -9.55
C ALA A 69 -0.27 16.23 -10.07
N ASP A 70 0.53 16.82 -9.21
CA ASP A 70 1.90 17.26 -9.54
C ASP A 70 2.77 16.08 -10.02
N LEU A 71 2.75 14.95 -9.30
CA LEU A 71 3.52 13.75 -9.65
C LEU A 71 3.07 13.09 -10.96
N LEU A 72 1.80 13.25 -11.32
CA LEU A 72 1.21 12.73 -12.56
C LEU A 72 1.19 13.78 -13.70
N GLU A 73 1.72 15.00 -13.44
CA GLU A 73 1.75 16.10 -14.40
C GLU A 73 0.36 16.33 -15.02
N THR A 74 -0.64 16.59 -14.15
CA THR A 74 -2.04 16.80 -14.53
C THR A 74 -2.69 17.86 -13.64
N ASP A 75 -3.70 18.55 -14.16
CA ASP A 75 -4.45 19.58 -13.41
C ASP A 75 -5.37 18.99 -12.33
N CYS A 76 -5.76 17.73 -12.49
CA CYS A 76 -6.64 17.05 -11.54
C CYS A 76 -6.39 15.54 -11.51
N VAL A 77 -6.75 14.92 -10.41
CA VAL A 77 -6.73 13.47 -10.25
C VAL A 77 -8.11 12.93 -9.93
N ARG A 78 -8.34 11.68 -10.30
CA ARG A 78 -9.50 10.89 -9.87
C ARG A 78 -9.04 9.84 -8.89
N LEU A 79 -9.86 9.56 -7.89
CA LEU A 79 -9.64 8.42 -7.02
C LEU A 79 -9.92 7.12 -7.80
N TRP A 80 -8.93 6.23 -7.83
CA TRP A 80 -9.15 4.85 -8.26
C TRP A 80 -9.76 4.03 -7.12
N GLN A 81 -9.10 4.04 -5.95
CA GLN A 81 -9.60 3.38 -4.74
C GLN A 81 -8.84 3.88 -3.50
N ASP A 82 -9.44 3.68 -2.34
CA ASP A 82 -8.76 3.68 -1.06
C ASP A 82 -8.75 2.28 -0.44
N GLN A 83 -7.84 2.05 0.49
CA GLN A 83 -7.78 0.80 1.22
C GLN A 83 -7.01 0.92 2.53
N ALA A 84 -7.48 0.23 3.56
CA ALA A 84 -6.68 -0.07 4.74
C ALA A 84 -5.88 -1.35 4.50
N LEU A 85 -4.60 -1.34 4.90
CA LEU A 85 -3.67 -2.47 4.82
C LEU A 85 -3.04 -2.67 6.20
N TYR A 86 -3.62 -3.57 6.99
CA TYR A 86 -3.16 -3.84 8.35
C TYR A 86 -2.35 -5.14 8.37
N LYS A 87 -1.04 -5.02 8.57
CA LYS A 87 -0.16 -6.18 8.70
C LYS A 87 -0.01 -6.51 10.18
N GLU A 88 -0.70 -7.56 10.60
CA GLU A 88 -0.71 -8.03 11.98
C GLU A 88 0.67 -8.54 12.42
N ALA A 89 0.85 -8.78 13.72
CA ALA A 89 2.02 -9.48 14.24
C ALA A 89 2.16 -10.85 13.55
N GLY A 90 3.35 -11.18 13.05
CA GLY A 90 3.59 -12.41 12.28
C GLY A 90 3.15 -12.33 10.81
N GLY A 91 2.55 -11.22 10.37
CA GLY A 91 2.11 -11.06 8.97
C GLY A 91 3.26 -11.26 7.99
N ARG A 92 3.01 -12.07 6.95
CA ARG A 92 4.01 -12.49 5.95
C ARG A 92 4.53 -11.30 5.14
N LYS A 93 5.70 -11.47 4.48
CA LYS A 93 6.16 -10.54 3.45
C LYS A 93 5.10 -10.42 2.34
N THR A 94 5.06 -9.30 1.66
CA THR A 94 4.33 -9.15 0.39
C THR A 94 5.33 -9.37 -0.74
N ASP A 95 5.05 -10.27 -1.67
CA ASP A 95 5.94 -10.55 -2.78
C ASP A 95 6.11 -9.32 -3.67
N ALA A 96 7.29 -9.20 -4.29
CA ALA A 96 7.59 -8.04 -5.11
C ALA A 96 6.72 -8.02 -6.37
N HIS A 97 6.10 -6.87 -6.66
CA HIS A 97 5.14 -6.70 -7.74
C HIS A 97 5.09 -5.27 -8.24
N LEU A 98 4.29 -5.07 -9.26
CA LEU A 98 3.83 -3.78 -9.78
C LEU A 98 2.35 -3.62 -9.46
N ASP A 99 1.90 -2.42 -9.14
CA ASP A 99 0.46 -2.15 -8.97
C ASP A 99 -0.33 -2.19 -10.30
N TYR A 100 0.31 -1.75 -11.40
CA TYR A 100 -0.37 -1.57 -12.70
C TYR A 100 -1.08 -2.82 -13.25
N PRO A 101 -0.50 -4.04 -13.23
CA PRO A 101 -1.16 -5.22 -13.76
C PRO A 101 -2.48 -5.60 -13.06
N PHE A 102 -2.71 -5.07 -11.84
CA PHE A 102 -3.95 -5.26 -11.09
C PHE A 102 -5.02 -4.21 -11.41
N ARG A 103 -4.75 -3.32 -12.37
CA ARG A 103 -5.64 -2.19 -12.71
C ARG A 103 -6.10 -2.29 -14.16
N PRO A 104 -7.40 -2.46 -14.44
CA PRO A 104 -7.94 -2.50 -15.80
C PRO A 104 -8.03 -1.08 -16.40
N VAL A 105 -6.89 -0.44 -16.58
CA VAL A 105 -6.75 0.90 -17.19
C VAL A 105 -5.75 0.87 -18.34
N ASP A 106 -6.00 1.67 -19.36
CA ASP A 106 -5.19 1.68 -20.60
C ASP A 106 -3.78 2.24 -20.39
N LYS A 107 -3.64 3.19 -19.48
CA LYS A 107 -2.37 3.90 -19.24
C LYS A 107 -1.96 3.79 -17.77
N PRO A 108 -0.66 3.57 -17.48
CA PRO A 108 -0.16 3.42 -16.12
C PRO A 108 0.01 4.78 -15.40
N ARG A 109 -0.86 5.76 -15.70
CA ARG A 109 -0.82 7.09 -15.06
C ARG A 109 -1.55 7.05 -13.71
N LEU A 110 -0.99 6.27 -12.79
CA LEU A 110 -1.49 6.13 -11.42
C LEU A 110 -0.34 6.30 -10.44
N VAL A 111 -0.66 6.91 -9.30
CA VAL A 111 0.20 7.04 -8.14
C VAL A 111 -0.52 6.58 -6.89
N SER A 112 0.17 5.81 -6.07
CA SER A 112 -0.30 5.38 -4.76
C SER A 112 0.31 6.30 -3.69
N ALA A 113 -0.52 6.78 -2.75
CA ALA A 113 -0.08 7.42 -1.52
C ALA A 113 -0.24 6.42 -0.36
N TRP A 114 0.87 6.00 0.23
CA TRP A 114 0.95 5.03 1.30
C TRP A 114 1.22 5.75 2.63
N ILE A 115 0.30 5.67 3.58
CA ILE A 115 0.22 6.50 4.79
C ILE A 115 0.31 5.59 6.02
N PRO A 116 1.50 5.45 6.65
CA PRO A 116 1.66 4.68 7.87
C PRO A 116 1.23 5.52 9.08
N PHE A 117 0.15 5.13 9.78
CA PHE A 117 -0.38 5.90 10.92
C PHE A 117 0.59 5.99 12.10
N ASP A 118 1.42 4.98 12.30
CA ASP A 118 2.36 4.90 13.41
C ASP A 118 3.83 5.07 12.99
N GLY A 119 4.06 5.49 11.76
CA GLY A 119 5.36 5.34 11.12
C GLY A 119 5.65 3.86 10.82
N CYS A 120 6.75 3.60 10.12
CA CYS A 120 7.16 2.24 9.78
C CYS A 120 8.68 2.11 9.81
N LYS A 121 9.18 1.05 10.46
CA LYS A 121 10.60 0.71 10.54
C LYS A 121 10.85 -0.68 9.98
N LEU A 122 12.11 -0.98 9.69
CA LEU A 122 12.55 -2.32 9.33
C LEU A 122 12.04 -3.35 10.36
N GLY A 123 11.63 -4.52 9.88
CA GLY A 123 11.03 -5.56 10.72
C GLY A 123 9.56 -5.36 11.07
N ARG A 124 8.95 -4.18 10.80
CA ARG A 124 7.52 -3.92 11.01
C ARG A 124 6.76 -3.81 9.69
N GLY A 125 7.17 -4.56 8.67
CA GLY A 125 6.48 -4.59 7.38
C GLY A 125 6.66 -3.33 6.54
N THR A 126 7.85 -2.71 6.59
CA THR A 126 8.15 -1.54 5.78
C THR A 126 8.20 -1.88 4.29
N MET A 127 8.10 -0.85 3.45
CA MET A 127 8.14 -0.98 2.01
C MET A 127 9.57 -0.96 1.48
N GLY A 128 9.86 -1.86 0.53
CA GLY A 128 11.07 -1.84 -0.28
C GLY A 128 10.72 -1.49 -1.73
N TYR A 129 11.47 -0.58 -2.33
CA TYR A 129 11.26 -0.11 -3.70
C TYR A 129 12.50 -0.34 -4.55
N VAL A 130 12.34 -0.88 -5.75
CA VAL A 130 13.42 -0.98 -6.72
C VAL A 130 13.57 0.37 -7.40
N GLN A 131 14.69 1.04 -7.14
CA GLN A 131 14.95 2.40 -7.59
C GLN A 131 14.89 2.53 -9.11
N GLY A 132 14.05 3.46 -9.61
CA GLY A 132 13.93 3.74 -11.04
C GLY A 132 13.24 2.65 -11.85
N SER A 133 12.69 1.60 -11.23
CA SER A 133 12.04 0.48 -11.94
C SER A 133 10.77 0.87 -12.70
N HIS A 134 10.14 2.00 -12.36
CA HIS A 134 8.99 2.53 -13.11
C HIS A 134 9.34 2.89 -14.57
N LYS A 135 10.62 3.04 -14.90
CA LYS A 135 11.13 3.31 -16.26
C LYS A 135 11.40 2.04 -17.06
N LEU A 136 11.28 0.86 -16.45
CA LEU A 136 11.45 -0.42 -17.12
C LEU A 136 10.20 -0.82 -17.90
N VAL A 137 10.40 -1.53 -19.00
CA VAL A 137 9.29 -2.05 -19.83
C VAL A 137 8.84 -3.43 -19.32
N ILE A 138 8.64 -3.55 -18.01
CA ILE A 138 8.20 -4.80 -17.37
C ILE A 138 6.76 -4.61 -16.95
N ARG A 139 5.88 -5.52 -17.38
CA ARG A 139 4.45 -5.50 -17.08
C ARG A 139 3.95 -6.87 -16.61
N LEU A 140 4.78 -7.56 -15.87
CA LEU A 140 4.46 -8.89 -15.37
C LEU A 140 3.42 -8.83 -14.26
N PHE A 141 2.41 -9.68 -14.36
CA PHE A 141 1.51 -9.96 -13.26
C PHE A 141 2.20 -10.96 -12.32
N VAL A 142 2.35 -10.60 -11.07
CA VAL A 142 2.82 -11.47 -10.00
C VAL A 142 1.63 -11.85 -9.14
N ASP A 143 1.38 -13.14 -8.97
CA ASP A 143 0.27 -13.62 -8.12
C ASP A 143 0.58 -13.46 -6.63
N ILE A 144 0.53 -12.22 -6.14
CA ILE A 144 0.71 -11.91 -4.71
C ILE A 144 -0.40 -12.51 -3.83
N GLY A 145 -1.50 -12.93 -4.43
CA GLY A 145 -2.63 -13.57 -3.77
C GLY A 145 -2.40 -15.06 -3.49
N HIS A 146 -1.38 -15.64 -4.10
CA HIS A 146 -1.16 -17.09 -4.05
C HIS A 146 -2.42 -17.90 -4.42
N LEU A 147 -3.10 -17.47 -5.49
CA LEU A 147 -4.33 -18.11 -5.97
C LEU A 147 -4.05 -19.38 -6.76
N LYS A 148 -2.80 -19.58 -7.17
CA LYS A 148 -2.32 -20.78 -7.83
C LYS A 148 -1.47 -21.61 -6.87
N ASP A 149 -1.41 -22.91 -7.10
CA ASP A 149 -0.59 -23.84 -6.30
C ASP A 149 0.93 -23.70 -6.54
N GLU A 150 1.33 -22.82 -7.47
CA GLU A 150 2.72 -22.55 -7.80
C GLU A 150 3.24 -21.33 -7.04
N GLU A 151 4.54 -21.36 -6.68
CA GLU A 151 5.20 -20.18 -6.11
C GLU A 151 5.15 -19.01 -7.10
N PRO A 152 4.80 -17.79 -6.65
CA PRO A 152 4.76 -16.62 -7.52
C PRO A 152 6.13 -16.34 -8.14
N TYR A 153 6.13 -15.86 -9.38
CA TYR A 153 7.35 -15.40 -10.01
C TYR A 153 8.03 -14.31 -9.19
N ASP A 154 9.29 -14.54 -8.84
CA ASP A 154 10.08 -13.55 -8.10
C ASP A 154 10.64 -12.51 -9.08
N ILE A 155 9.92 -11.41 -9.25
CA ILE A 155 10.29 -10.32 -10.16
C ILE A 155 11.63 -9.66 -9.80
N LEU A 156 12.12 -9.81 -8.55
CA LEU A 156 13.44 -9.29 -8.17
C LEU A 156 14.60 -10.07 -8.81
N LYS A 157 14.33 -11.26 -9.34
CA LYS A 157 15.30 -12.07 -10.12
C LYS A 157 15.32 -11.72 -11.60
N ASP A 158 14.36 -10.93 -12.11
CA ASP A 158 14.41 -10.42 -13.47
C ASP A 158 15.69 -9.60 -13.68
N ALA A 159 16.42 -9.86 -14.76
CA ALA A 159 17.73 -9.25 -15.00
C ALA A 159 17.70 -7.71 -15.01
N GLN A 160 16.63 -7.11 -15.54
CA GLN A 160 16.49 -5.65 -15.55
C GLN A 160 16.19 -5.09 -14.15
N VAL A 161 15.40 -5.80 -13.35
CA VAL A 161 15.07 -5.43 -11.98
C VAL A 161 16.26 -5.66 -11.05
N ALA A 162 16.91 -6.81 -11.13
CA ALA A 162 18.06 -7.19 -10.31
C ALA A 162 19.28 -6.27 -10.51
N SER A 163 19.37 -5.60 -11.67
CA SER A 163 20.43 -4.60 -11.90
C SER A 163 20.28 -3.30 -11.12
N ARG A 164 19.17 -3.13 -10.38
CA ARG A 164 18.83 -1.90 -9.65
C ARG A 164 18.75 -2.13 -8.15
N PRO A 165 19.13 -1.14 -7.33
CA PRO A 165 19.07 -1.31 -5.89
C PRO A 165 17.62 -1.41 -5.38
N LEU A 166 17.38 -2.37 -4.50
CA LEU A 166 16.19 -2.42 -3.66
C LEU A 166 16.44 -1.57 -2.41
N VAL A 167 15.67 -0.50 -2.25
CA VAL A 167 15.81 0.45 -1.14
C VAL A 167 14.63 0.27 -0.18
N TRP A 168 14.92 -0.03 1.07
CA TRP A 168 13.94 -0.10 2.14
C TRP A 168 13.71 1.28 2.75
N ILE A 169 12.46 1.69 2.89
CA ILE A 169 12.10 3.03 3.35
C ILE A 169 11.54 2.97 4.77
N GLU A 170 12.30 3.47 5.73
CA GLU A 170 11.75 3.79 7.04
C GLU A 170 11.01 5.13 6.96
N ALA A 171 9.79 5.16 7.46
CA ALA A 171 8.92 6.32 7.39
C ALA A 171 8.53 6.75 8.82
N PRO A 172 8.98 7.89 9.32
CA PRO A 172 8.50 8.46 10.58
C PRO A 172 6.98 8.68 10.54
N LYS A 173 6.34 8.71 11.70
CA LYS A 173 4.93 9.14 11.81
C LYS A 173 4.80 10.55 11.23
N GLY A 174 3.76 10.81 10.44
CA GLY A 174 3.61 12.06 9.67
C GLY A 174 4.01 11.93 8.21
N SER A 175 4.70 10.85 7.83
CA SER A 175 5.18 10.65 6.46
C SER A 175 4.12 10.09 5.52
N VAL A 176 4.27 10.41 4.23
CA VAL A 176 3.57 9.74 3.11
C VAL A 176 4.60 9.27 2.10
N ILE A 177 4.45 8.04 1.62
CA ILE A 177 5.24 7.49 0.54
C ILE A 177 4.39 7.46 -0.73
N PHE A 178 4.82 8.21 -1.75
CA PHE A 178 4.21 8.15 -3.07
C PHE A 178 5.01 7.21 -3.97
N HIS A 179 4.33 6.33 -4.69
CA HIS A 179 4.97 5.49 -5.70
C HIS A 179 4.10 5.34 -6.95
N HIS A 180 4.75 5.36 -8.10
CA HIS A 180 4.10 5.17 -9.39
C HIS A 180 3.67 3.71 -9.57
N ALA A 181 2.57 3.47 -10.26
CA ALA A 181 2.01 2.13 -10.45
C ALA A 181 2.95 1.12 -11.15
N LEU A 182 3.96 1.60 -11.87
CA LEU A 182 5.01 0.78 -12.49
C LEU A 182 6.24 0.58 -11.60
N THR A 183 6.26 1.09 -10.37
CA THR A 183 7.39 0.87 -9.47
C THR A 183 7.33 -0.54 -8.89
N ASN A 184 8.37 -1.35 -9.15
CA ASN A 184 8.52 -2.64 -8.47
C ASN A 184 8.73 -2.40 -6.98
N HIS A 185 7.88 -3.02 -6.17
CA HIS A 185 7.93 -2.86 -4.73
C HIS A 185 7.51 -4.13 -4.00
N THR A 186 7.92 -4.21 -2.76
CA THR A 186 7.64 -5.32 -1.84
C THR A 186 7.38 -4.75 -0.44
N ALA A 187 6.89 -5.55 0.47
CA ALA A 187 6.82 -5.18 1.89
C ALA A 187 7.39 -6.29 2.75
N ASP A 188 8.22 -5.94 3.72
CA ASP A 188 8.78 -6.91 4.66
C ASP A 188 7.70 -7.57 5.53
N ALA A 189 8.04 -8.70 6.14
CA ALA A 189 7.22 -9.33 7.16
C ALA A 189 7.13 -8.43 8.41
N ASN A 190 6.04 -8.54 9.14
CA ASN A 190 5.93 -7.91 10.45
C ASN A 190 6.43 -8.87 11.54
N ARG A 191 7.67 -8.70 11.98
CA ARG A 191 8.31 -9.49 13.04
C ARG A 191 8.13 -8.89 14.42
N THR A 192 7.30 -7.84 14.55
CA THR A 192 7.00 -7.19 15.82
C THR A 192 5.69 -7.70 16.40
N ASN A 193 5.42 -7.37 17.65
CA ASN A 193 4.15 -7.66 18.34
C ASN A 193 3.07 -6.60 18.14
N LYS A 194 3.28 -5.64 17.23
CA LYS A 194 2.34 -4.55 16.97
C LYS A 194 1.89 -4.59 15.51
N THR A 195 0.60 -4.43 15.27
CA THR A 195 0.06 -4.28 13.92
C THR A 195 0.65 -3.04 13.24
N ARG A 196 1.08 -3.18 11.98
CA ARG A 196 1.39 -2.04 11.11
C ARG A 196 0.10 -1.59 10.44
N ARG A 197 -0.36 -0.40 10.78
CA ARG A 197 -1.58 0.21 10.25
C ARG A 197 -1.23 1.18 9.13
N VAL A 198 -1.81 0.96 7.96
CA VAL A 198 -1.59 1.80 6.78
C VAL A 198 -2.92 2.09 6.12
N PHE A 199 -3.08 3.32 5.65
CA PHE A 199 -4.09 3.70 4.68
C PHE A 199 -3.40 4.01 3.35
N LYS A 200 -3.93 3.49 2.26
CA LYS A 200 -3.40 3.70 0.91
C LYS A 200 -4.50 4.27 0.03
N THR A 201 -4.23 5.37 -0.65
CA THR A 201 -5.07 5.87 -1.73
C THR A 201 -4.36 5.71 -3.07
N VAL A 202 -5.10 5.40 -4.11
CA VAL A 202 -4.59 5.32 -5.47
C VAL A 202 -5.31 6.35 -6.31
N TYR A 203 -4.54 7.28 -6.87
CA TYR A 203 -5.04 8.33 -7.76
C TYR A 203 -4.60 8.07 -9.18
N MET A 204 -5.44 8.46 -10.14
CA MET A 204 -5.16 8.41 -11.58
C MET A 204 -5.37 9.78 -12.24
N ALA A 205 -4.63 10.04 -13.31
CA ALA A 205 -4.81 11.22 -14.17
C ALA A 205 -5.97 11.03 -15.15
#